data_8021d2610ac1d2cd7b3002a798722e96
#
_entry.id   8021d2610ac1d2cd7b3002a798722e96
#
_cell.length_a   1.000
_cell.length_b   1.000
_cell.length_c   1.000
_cell.angle_alpha   90.00
_cell.angle_beta   90.00
_cell.angle_gamma   90.00
#
_symmetry.space_group_name_H-M   'P 1'
#
loop_
_entity.id
_entity.type
_entity.pdbx_description
1 polymer ?
#
loop_
_entity_poly.entity_id
_entity_poly.type
_entity_poly.pdbx_seq_one_letter_code
_entity_poly.pdbx_strand_id
1 'polypeptide(L)'
;MTLFSCLNKENFSEIPVIEYKSLQVKGSDIEVQISFTDGDGDVGFKDGEEQFPYGPCDEYHYNLLVDPYYLLDGKFVKGTVLDYSSKCYPKPLPDTGYFPDTLGYYYRLAYIVPEGKDKSLQGDIYITLNEVMNEFPNDTIRFSIYMYDRSLHKSNVVQTEAVITP
;
A
#
# COMPACT_ATOMS: atom_id res chain seq x y z
N MET A 1 19.56 -45.25 -6.48
CA MET A 1 20.09 -43.87 -6.36
C MET A 1 18.91 -42.98 -6.05
N THR A 2 18.62 -42.73 -4.78
CA THR A 2 17.47 -41.97 -4.30
C THR A 2 17.89 -40.49 -4.18
N LEU A 3 17.37 -39.67 -5.09
CA LEU A 3 17.53 -38.22 -4.99
C LEU A 3 16.57 -37.70 -3.91
N PHE A 4 17.09 -37.37 -2.74
CA PHE A 4 16.40 -36.53 -1.77
C PHE A 4 16.46 -35.09 -2.27
N SER A 5 15.38 -34.62 -2.90
CA SER A 5 15.15 -33.20 -3.08
C SER A 5 14.71 -32.67 -1.71
N CYS A 6 15.63 -32.05 -0.98
CA CYS A 6 15.26 -31.17 0.12
C CYS A 6 14.63 -29.92 -0.51
N LEU A 7 13.32 -29.89 -0.59
CA LEU A 7 12.58 -28.64 -0.72
C LEU A 7 12.84 -27.87 0.59
N ASN A 8 13.73 -26.88 0.54
CA ASN A 8 13.85 -25.93 1.63
C ASN A 8 12.50 -25.23 1.75
N LYS A 9 11.77 -25.54 2.80
CA LYS A 9 10.57 -24.79 3.17
C LYS A 9 11.05 -23.42 3.63
N GLU A 10 10.77 -22.39 2.84
CA GLU A 10 11.01 -21.02 3.28
C GLU A 10 9.98 -20.69 4.37
N ASN A 11 10.45 -20.53 5.59
CA ASN A 11 9.62 -20.09 6.70
C ASN A 11 9.62 -18.56 6.70
N PHE A 12 8.60 -17.97 6.08
CA PHE A 12 8.37 -16.54 6.17
C PHE A 12 7.79 -16.16 7.55
N SER A 13 8.00 -14.91 7.92
CA SER A 13 7.36 -14.30 9.08
C SER A 13 5.85 -14.22 8.87
N GLU A 14 5.05 -14.44 9.94
CA GLU A 14 3.62 -14.15 9.94
C GLU A 14 3.32 -12.65 9.79
N ILE A 15 4.28 -11.79 10.12
CA ILE A 15 4.20 -10.36 9.80
C ILE A 15 4.66 -10.19 8.36
N PRO A 16 3.85 -9.57 7.49
CA PRO A 16 4.22 -9.39 6.10
C PRO A 16 5.50 -8.55 5.96
N VAL A 17 6.36 -8.94 5.02
CA VAL A 17 7.58 -8.21 4.68
C VAL A 17 7.50 -7.80 3.22
N ILE A 18 7.75 -6.52 2.94
CA ILE A 18 7.77 -5.99 1.57
C ILE A 18 9.15 -5.47 1.19
N GLU A 19 9.46 -5.53 -0.11
CA GLU A 19 10.67 -4.97 -0.69
C GLU A 19 10.31 -4.12 -1.92
N TYR A 20 10.90 -2.94 -2.02
CA TYR A 20 10.80 -2.11 -3.21
C TYR A 20 11.60 -2.73 -4.36
N LYS A 21 11.03 -2.77 -5.57
CA LYS A 21 11.69 -3.32 -6.77
C LYS A 21 11.97 -2.27 -7.83
N SER A 22 10.96 -1.51 -8.24
CA SER A 22 11.12 -0.51 -9.29
C SER A 22 9.99 0.52 -9.30
N LEU A 23 10.27 1.65 -9.94
CA LEU A 23 9.30 2.69 -10.28
C LEU A 23 9.47 3.06 -11.76
N GLN A 24 8.36 3.22 -12.48
CA GLN A 24 8.33 3.64 -13.88
C GLN A 24 7.29 4.73 -14.08
N VAL A 25 7.69 5.80 -14.77
CA VAL A 25 6.77 6.86 -15.19
C VAL A 25 6.13 6.46 -16.52
N LYS A 26 4.79 6.49 -16.58
CA LYS A 26 3.98 6.13 -17.76
C LYS A 26 2.99 7.25 -18.08
N GLY A 27 3.44 8.26 -18.81
CA GLY A 27 2.62 9.45 -19.07
C GLY A 27 2.40 10.26 -17.80
N SER A 28 1.13 10.46 -17.40
CA SER A 28 0.75 11.12 -16.13
C SER A 28 0.80 10.18 -14.92
N ASP A 29 0.91 8.87 -15.15
CA ASP A 29 0.85 7.85 -14.13
C ASP A 29 2.24 7.37 -13.71
N ILE A 30 2.32 6.80 -12.50
CA ILE A 30 3.50 6.10 -12.02
C ILE A 30 3.13 4.66 -11.71
N GLU A 31 3.90 3.71 -12.21
CA GLU A 31 3.80 2.30 -11.83
C GLU A 31 4.92 1.96 -10.86
N VAL A 32 4.57 1.40 -9.71
CA VAL A 32 5.51 0.92 -8.69
C VAL A 32 5.37 -0.58 -8.54
N GLN A 33 6.51 -1.28 -8.50
CA GLN A 33 6.57 -2.71 -8.20
C GLN A 33 7.19 -2.92 -6.82
N ILE A 34 6.53 -3.70 -6.00
CA ILE A 34 7.05 -4.24 -4.74
C ILE A 34 6.93 -5.76 -4.76
N SER A 35 7.80 -6.47 -4.05
CA SER A 35 7.54 -7.88 -3.70
C SER A 35 7.08 -7.97 -2.25
N PHE A 36 6.40 -9.07 -1.92
CA PHE A 36 6.00 -9.36 -0.54
C PHE A 36 6.23 -10.83 -0.19
N THR A 37 6.38 -11.10 1.11
CA THR A 37 6.30 -12.42 1.72
C THR A 37 5.41 -12.36 2.95
N ASP A 38 4.68 -13.44 3.22
CA ASP A 38 3.76 -13.57 4.33
C ASP A 38 3.64 -15.03 4.76
N GLY A 39 3.86 -15.32 6.04
CA GLY A 39 4.07 -16.69 6.52
C GLY A 39 2.80 -17.49 6.79
N ASP A 40 1.71 -16.85 7.19
CA ASP A 40 0.42 -17.50 7.45
C ASP A 40 -0.58 -17.34 6.31
N GLY A 41 -0.22 -16.53 5.29
CA GLY A 41 -0.94 -16.44 4.02
C GLY A 41 -2.29 -15.76 4.13
N ASP A 42 -2.40 -14.74 4.94
CA ASP A 42 -3.66 -14.04 5.17
C ASP A 42 -3.71 -12.64 4.53
N VAL A 43 -3.00 -12.45 3.43
CA VAL A 43 -2.96 -11.19 2.67
C VAL A 43 -4.26 -10.98 1.90
N GLY A 44 -4.75 -9.74 1.95
CA GLY A 44 -5.90 -9.28 1.17
C GLY A 44 -7.25 -9.52 1.85
N PHE A 45 -8.32 -8.95 1.26
CA PHE A 45 -9.69 -9.05 1.78
C PHE A 45 -10.59 -9.81 0.82
N LYS A 46 -11.50 -10.61 1.36
CA LYS A 46 -12.53 -11.30 0.57
C LYS A 46 -13.57 -10.31 0.06
N ASP A 47 -14.24 -10.69 -1.02
CA ASP A 47 -15.36 -9.92 -1.53
C ASP A 47 -16.45 -9.75 -0.48
N GLY A 48 -16.92 -8.50 -0.30
CA GLY A 48 -17.97 -8.18 0.68
C GLY A 48 -17.53 -8.19 2.14
N GLU A 49 -16.24 -8.28 2.41
CA GLU A 49 -15.72 -8.20 3.79
C GLU A 49 -15.63 -6.74 4.24
N GLU A 50 -16.77 -6.22 4.70
CA GLU A 50 -16.94 -4.81 5.09
C GLU A 50 -17.38 -4.62 6.55
N GLN A 51 -17.34 -5.69 7.37
CA GLN A 51 -17.58 -5.59 8.81
C GLN A 51 -16.35 -5.03 9.52
N PHE A 52 -16.58 -4.40 10.67
CA PHE A 52 -15.48 -3.91 11.52
C PHE A 52 -14.41 -5.00 11.74
N PRO A 53 -13.11 -4.67 11.56
CA PRO A 53 -12.51 -3.35 11.38
C PRO A 53 -12.21 -2.98 9.90
N TYR A 54 -12.86 -3.60 8.91
CA TYR A 54 -12.54 -3.49 7.47
C TYR A 54 -13.59 -2.71 6.66
N GLY A 55 -14.59 -2.14 7.34
CA GLY A 55 -15.65 -1.37 6.70
C GLY A 55 -15.16 -0.08 6.06
N PRO A 56 -15.96 0.55 5.19
CA PRO A 56 -15.56 1.74 4.42
C PRO A 56 -15.08 2.92 5.24
N CYS A 57 -15.45 2.97 6.54
CA CYS A 57 -15.07 4.05 7.46
C CYS A 57 -14.18 3.56 8.61
N ASP A 58 -13.68 2.35 8.52
CA ASP A 58 -12.82 1.76 9.54
C ASP A 58 -11.34 2.00 9.18
N GLU A 59 -10.49 1.96 10.19
CA GLU A 59 -9.06 2.20 10.08
C GLU A 59 -8.35 1.27 9.08
N TYR A 60 -8.82 0.03 8.98
CA TYR A 60 -8.23 -1.01 8.13
C TYR A 60 -9.02 -1.28 6.85
N HIS A 61 -9.83 -0.28 6.42
CA HIS A 61 -10.55 -0.42 5.15
C HIS A 61 -9.61 -0.67 3.97
N TYR A 62 -8.48 0.02 3.96
CA TYR A 62 -7.39 -0.18 3.00
C TYR A 62 -6.25 -0.96 3.65
N ASN A 63 -5.67 -1.88 2.89
CA ASN A 63 -4.59 -2.74 3.38
C ASN A 63 -3.27 -2.61 2.62
N LEU A 64 -3.22 -1.80 1.58
CA LEU A 64 -1.99 -1.37 0.92
C LEU A 64 -2.00 0.15 0.84
N LEU A 65 -1.05 0.79 1.49
CA LEU A 65 -1.00 2.23 1.67
C LEU A 65 0.25 2.79 1.03
N VAL A 66 0.07 3.81 0.18
CA VAL A 66 1.14 4.50 -0.53
C VAL A 66 1.04 5.99 -0.22
N ASP A 67 1.91 6.45 0.65
CA ASP A 67 1.96 7.84 1.08
C ASP A 67 2.90 8.65 0.19
N PRO A 68 2.44 9.74 -0.47
CA PRO A 68 3.31 10.62 -1.22
C PRO A 68 4.12 11.53 -0.29
N TYR A 69 5.35 11.79 -0.68
CA TYR A 69 6.24 12.79 -0.07
C TYR A 69 6.81 13.69 -1.14
N TYR A 70 6.76 14.98 -0.95
CA TYR A 70 7.36 15.98 -1.84
C TYR A 70 8.53 16.71 -1.19
N LEU A 71 9.44 17.22 -2.00
CA LEU A 71 10.65 17.90 -1.54
C LEU A 71 10.36 19.36 -1.23
N LEU A 72 10.44 19.75 0.05
CA LEU A 72 10.28 21.13 0.51
C LEU A 72 11.52 21.55 1.31
N ASP A 73 12.18 22.62 0.89
CA ASP A 73 13.39 23.14 1.55
C ASP A 73 14.47 22.08 1.82
N GLY A 74 14.68 21.17 0.84
CA GLY A 74 15.67 20.09 0.93
C GLY A 74 15.26 18.90 1.80
N LYS A 75 14.01 18.84 2.27
CA LYS A 75 13.47 17.73 3.07
C LYS A 75 12.20 17.18 2.44
N PHE A 76 12.06 15.86 2.49
CA PHE A 76 10.81 15.22 2.09
C PHE A 76 9.77 15.37 3.21
N VAL A 77 8.64 15.99 2.88
CA VAL A 77 7.47 16.14 3.76
C VAL A 77 6.31 15.34 3.19
N LYS A 78 5.49 14.77 4.05
CA LYS A 78 4.32 13.98 3.62
C LYS A 78 3.33 14.89 2.90
N GLY A 79 2.95 14.49 1.69
CA GLY A 79 1.89 15.12 0.94
C GLY A 79 0.54 14.85 1.56
N THR A 80 -0.36 15.81 1.42
CA THR A 80 -1.75 15.66 1.80
C THR A 80 -2.59 15.80 0.55
N VAL A 81 -3.24 14.73 0.11
CA VAL A 81 -4.29 14.81 -0.90
C VAL A 81 -5.60 15.02 -0.17
N LEU A 82 -6.35 16.06 -0.55
CA LEU A 82 -7.63 16.37 0.08
C LEU A 82 -8.73 15.55 -0.61
N ASP A 83 -9.29 14.55 0.06
CA ASP A 83 -10.50 13.87 -0.42
C ASP A 83 -11.75 14.57 0.11
N TYR A 84 -12.41 15.32 -0.77
CA TYR A 84 -13.69 15.96 -0.48
C TYR A 84 -14.89 15.00 -0.63
N SER A 85 -14.68 13.77 -1.06
CA SER A 85 -15.74 12.81 -1.37
C SER A 85 -16.04 11.81 -0.26
N SER A 86 -15.19 11.72 0.76
CA SER A 86 -15.32 10.71 1.81
C SER A 86 -16.58 10.91 2.65
N LYS A 87 -17.47 9.92 2.60
CA LYS A 87 -18.69 9.86 3.42
C LYS A 87 -18.41 9.44 4.87
N CYS A 88 -17.16 9.17 5.19
CA CYS A 88 -16.72 8.53 6.44
C CYS A 88 -16.42 9.51 7.58
N TYR A 89 -16.52 10.82 7.34
CA TYR A 89 -16.23 11.79 8.40
C TYR A 89 -17.40 11.99 9.35
N PRO A 90 -17.20 11.72 10.64
CA PRO A 90 -18.17 12.10 11.64
C PRO A 90 -18.12 13.62 11.84
N LYS A 91 -19.01 14.35 11.21
CA LYS A 91 -19.34 15.77 11.40
C LYS A 91 -18.36 16.81 10.81
N PRO A 92 -18.90 17.81 10.12
CA PRO A 92 -18.13 19.01 9.81
C PRO A 92 -17.67 19.67 11.11
N LEU A 93 -16.42 20.12 11.14
CA LEU A 93 -15.98 21.05 12.17
C LEU A 93 -16.84 22.30 12.11
N PRO A 94 -17.27 22.85 13.25
CA PRO A 94 -18.24 23.95 13.30
C PRO A 94 -17.80 25.21 12.52
N ASP A 95 -16.52 25.44 12.31
CA ASP A 95 -16.02 26.71 11.80
C ASP A 95 -15.19 26.65 10.51
N THR A 96 -14.84 25.47 9.96
CA THR A 96 -14.02 25.39 8.74
C THR A 96 -14.54 24.49 7.66
N GLY A 97 -15.58 23.71 7.93
CA GLY A 97 -16.30 22.90 6.92
C GLY A 97 -15.56 21.70 6.35
N TYR A 98 -14.25 21.55 6.55
CA TYR A 98 -13.46 20.47 5.95
C TYR A 98 -12.33 20.03 6.87
N PHE A 99 -12.20 18.71 7.04
CA PHE A 99 -10.96 18.09 7.49
C PHE A 99 -10.14 17.74 6.25
N PRO A 100 -8.86 18.13 6.19
CA PRO A 100 -7.98 17.51 5.24
C PRO A 100 -7.74 16.07 5.69
N ASP A 101 -8.29 15.11 4.97
CA ASP A 101 -7.79 13.76 5.08
C ASP A 101 -6.41 13.72 4.42
N THR A 102 -5.46 13.13 5.10
CA THR A 102 -4.16 12.83 4.50
C THR A 102 -4.33 11.56 3.68
N LEU A 103 -5.04 11.65 2.55
CA LEU A 103 -5.09 10.53 1.64
C LEU A 103 -3.74 10.40 0.94
N GLY A 104 -3.21 9.22 1.03
CA GLY A 104 -2.29 8.69 0.06
C GLY A 104 -3.06 7.95 -1.03
N TYR A 105 -2.35 7.21 -1.84
CA TYR A 105 -2.95 6.26 -2.77
C TYR A 105 -3.18 4.96 -2.01
N TYR A 106 -4.44 4.70 -1.63
CA TYR A 106 -4.80 3.58 -0.77
C TYR A 106 -5.55 2.53 -1.55
N TYR A 107 -5.18 1.28 -1.35
CA TYR A 107 -5.71 0.16 -2.11
C TYR A 107 -6.23 -0.92 -1.17
N ARG A 108 -7.24 -1.61 -1.67
CA ARG A 108 -7.81 -2.79 -1.06
C ARG A 108 -7.39 -4.00 -1.88
N LEU A 109 -6.37 -4.71 -1.42
CA LEU A 109 -5.90 -5.91 -2.09
C LEU A 109 -6.96 -7.01 -1.96
N ALA A 110 -7.21 -7.71 -3.06
CA ALA A 110 -8.06 -8.89 -3.04
C ALA A 110 -7.39 -10.03 -2.27
N TYR A 111 -8.19 -10.85 -1.60
CA TYR A 111 -7.69 -12.01 -0.87
C TYR A 111 -7.00 -13.01 -1.79
N ILE A 112 -5.78 -13.34 -1.47
CA ILE A 112 -4.99 -14.33 -2.18
C ILE A 112 -5.18 -15.67 -1.46
N VAL A 113 -5.70 -16.65 -2.17
CA VAL A 113 -5.88 -17.99 -1.62
C VAL A 113 -4.55 -18.73 -1.69
N PRO A 114 -3.96 -19.13 -0.54
CA PRO A 114 -2.74 -19.93 -0.57
C PRO A 114 -2.96 -21.28 -1.24
N GLU A 115 -2.06 -21.68 -2.11
CA GLU A 115 -2.11 -22.99 -2.77
C GLU A 115 -1.35 -24.06 -1.98
N GLY A 116 -1.91 -25.27 -1.88
CA GLY A 116 -1.25 -26.42 -1.25
C GLY A 116 -1.43 -26.51 0.26
N LYS A 117 -0.48 -27.20 0.92
CA LYS A 117 -0.50 -27.44 2.37
C LYS A 117 0.16 -26.30 3.17
N ASP A 118 1.06 -25.58 2.54
CA ASP A 118 1.74 -24.44 3.14
C ASP A 118 0.92 -23.18 2.85
N LYS A 119 0.66 -22.41 3.88
CA LYS A 119 -0.13 -21.19 3.78
C LYS A 119 0.69 -19.96 3.38
N SER A 120 2.02 -20.05 3.46
CA SER A 120 2.89 -18.91 3.16
C SER A 120 2.70 -18.40 1.74
N LEU A 121 2.68 -17.09 1.60
CA LEU A 121 2.55 -16.37 0.35
C LEU A 121 3.83 -15.60 0.02
N GLN A 122 4.14 -15.51 -1.26
CA GLN A 122 5.12 -14.60 -1.81
C GLN A 122 4.71 -14.19 -3.22
N GLY A 123 5.06 -12.99 -3.62
CA GLY A 123 4.74 -12.50 -4.95
C GLY A 123 5.11 -11.05 -5.16
N ASP A 124 4.72 -10.54 -6.32
CA ASP A 124 4.89 -9.14 -6.70
C ASP A 124 3.54 -8.44 -6.76
N ILE A 125 3.53 -7.18 -6.32
CA ILE A 125 2.39 -6.28 -6.42
C ILE A 125 2.79 -5.13 -7.34
N TYR A 126 1.98 -4.89 -8.37
CA TYR A 126 2.11 -3.76 -9.28
C TYR A 126 1.05 -2.73 -8.92
N ILE A 127 1.50 -1.52 -8.58
CA ILE A 127 0.67 -0.43 -8.10
C ILE A 127 0.68 0.66 -9.16
N THR A 128 -0.49 1.02 -9.71
CA THR A 128 -0.62 2.15 -10.61
C THR A 128 -1.14 3.36 -9.83
N LEU A 129 -0.33 4.39 -9.75
CA LEU A 129 -0.66 5.68 -9.16
C LEU A 129 -1.09 6.59 -10.30
N ASN A 130 -2.40 6.82 -10.41
CA ASN A 130 -2.96 7.59 -11.52
C ASN A 130 -2.76 9.09 -11.33
N GLU A 131 -2.53 9.82 -12.42
CA GLU A 131 -2.49 11.29 -12.51
C GLU A 131 -1.48 11.99 -11.58
N VAL A 132 -0.50 11.26 -11.04
CA VAL A 132 0.50 11.79 -10.08
C VAL A 132 1.23 13.00 -10.64
N MET A 133 1.59 12.96 -11.94
CA MET A 133 2.32 14.06 -12.59
C MET A 133 1.50 15.35 -12.65
N ASN A 134 0.17 15.25 -12.63
CA ASN A 134 -0.73 16.39 -12.63
C ASN A 134 -1.05 16.88 -11.21
N GLU A 135 -0.98 16.00 -10.21
CA GLU A 135 -1.24 16.34 -8.81
C GLU A 135 -0.09 17.10 -8.15
N PHE A 136 1.14 16.83 -8.59
CA PHE A 136 2.37 17.41 -8.04
C PHE A 136 3.22 18.07 -9.13
N PRO A 137 2.75 19.14 -9.80
CA PRO A 137 3.48 19.76 -10.92
C PRO A 137 4.74 20.48 -10.41
N ASN A 138 5.85 20.33 -11.18
CA ASN A 138 7.15 20.94 -10.87
C ASN A 138 7.73 20.56 -9.52
N ASP A 139 7.48 19.35 -9.06
CA ASP A 139 7.91 18.85 -7.75
C ASP A 139 8.93 17.71 -7.88
N THR A 140 9.57 17.38 -6.76
CA THR A 140 10.33 16.14 -6.60
C THR A 140 9.64 15.29 -5.57
N ILE A 141 9.09 14.15 -6.00
CA ILE A 141 8.23 13.30 -5.19
C ILE A 141 8.84 11.91 -5.00
N ARG A 142 8.50 11.25 -3.90
CA ARG A 142 8.74 9.84 -3.64
C ARG A 142 7.57 9.27 -2.83
N PHE A 143 7.51 7.95 -2.72
CA PHE A 143 6.44 7.28 -1.99
C PHE A 143 6.98 6.42 -0.87
N SER A 144 6.26 6.39 0.26
CA SER A 144 6.42 5.39 1.33
C SER A 144 5.29 4.39 1.24
N ILE A 145 5.63 3.10 1.23
CA ILE A 145 4.67 2.01 1.01
C ILE A 145 4.72 1.05 2.18
N TYR A 146 3.56 0.64 2.65
CA TYR A 146 3.39 -0.42 3.65
C TYR A 146 2.04 -1.11 3.47
N MET A 147 1.89 -2.29 4.06
CA MET A 147 0.65 -3.05 3.99
C MET A 147 0.27 -3.62 5.34
N TYR A 148 -1.00 -4.01 5.46
CA TYR A 148 -1.53 -4.81 6.54
C TYR A 148 -2.03 -6.15 6.02
N ASP A 149 -1.83 -7.22 6.80
CA ASP A 149 -2.51 -8.50 6.62
C ASP A 149 -3.91 -8.48 7.29
N ARG A 150 -4.59 -9.63 7.27
CA ARG A 150 -5.91 -9.77 7.91
C ARG A 150 -5.84 -9.88 9.42
N SER A 151 -4.70 -10.28 9.96
CA SER A 151 -4.42 -10.30 11.39
C SER A 151 -4.01 -8.93 11.93
N LEU A 152 -4.02 -7.90 11.03
CA LEU A 152 -3.66 -6.50 11.32
C LEU A 152 -2.18 -6.29 11.65
N HIS A 153 -1.31 -7.22 11.25
CA HIS A 153 0.11 -7.00 11.31
C HIS A 153 0.53 -6.00 10.23
N LYS A 154 1.28 -5.00 10.64
CA LYS A 154 1.85 -4.00 9.72
C LYS A 154 3.20 -4.48 9.21
N SER A 155 3.40 -4.44 7.90
CA SER A 155 4.69 -4.70 7.28
C SER A 155 5.75 -3.66 7.66
N ASN A 156 7.00 -3.91 7.27
CA ASN A 156 7.99 -2.85 7.17
C ASN A 156 7.54 -1.77 6.17
N VAL A 157 8.16 -0.59 6.25
CA VAL A 157 7.94 0.51 5.31
C VAL A 157 9.09 0.53 4.30
N VAL A 158 8.76 0.56 3.01
CA VAL A 158 9.74 0.80 1.94
C VAL A 158 9.53 2.17 1.32
N GLN A 159 10.59 2.70 0.71
CA GLN A 159 10.54 3.98 0.00
C GLN A 159 11.00 3.80 -1.44
N THR A 160 10.36 4.52 -2.37
CA THR A 160 10.81 4.56 -3.76
C THR A 160 11.98 5.54 -3.91
N GLU A 161 12.66 5.48 -5.06
CA GLU A 161 13.44 6.61 -5.52
C GLU A 161 12.55 7.85 -5.72
N ALA A 162 13.21 8.99 -5.82
CA ALA A 162 12.52 10.26 -6.11
C ALA A 162 12.32 10.42 -7.62
N VAL A 163 11.19 10.99 -8.00
CA VAL A 163 10.82 11.33 -9.38
C VAL A 163 10.60 12.84 -9.46
N ILE A 164 11.08 13.45 -10.54
CA ILE A 164 10.83 14.86 -10.85
C ILE A 164 9.61 14.91 -11.76
N THR A 165 8.60 15.66 -11.35
CA THR A 165 7.40 15.91 -12.13
C THR A 165 7.58 17.15 -13.01
N PRO A 166 6.96 17.18 -14.19
CA PRO A 166 7.06 18.31 -15.13
C PRO A 166 6.32 19.55 -14.65
#